data_fe5372cb5e86ec56f8419efe833c2af6
#
_entry.id   fe5372cb5e86ec56f8419efe833c2af6
#
_cell.length_a   1.000
_cell.length_b   1.000
_cell.length_c   1.000
_cell.angle_alpha   90.00
_cell.angle_beta   90.00
_cell.angle_gamma   90.00
#
_symmetry.space_group_name_H-M   'P 1'
#
loop_
_entity.id
_entity.type
_entity.pdbx_description
1 polymer ?
#
loop_
_entity_poly.entity_id
_entity_poly.type
_entity_poly.pdbx_seq_one_letter_code
_entity_poly.pdbx_strand_id
1 'polypeptide(L)'
;MGVRPEYFTAASAASPYYRAARRMDEMVKPGPALQTEELPPGWLRQVWDVWEGWTPREWRPRLQGWKIHVSASLPDAEETLARTTRVCVEHGVAFKFLPSTAQLAFSNGKQNDRGQSGKFITIYPDDDDQLATLLAALETVLAGQEGPYILSDLRYGE
;
A
#
# COMPACT_ATOMS: atom_id res chain seq x y z
N MET A 1 23.47 12.57 -10.89
CA MET A 1 22.78 12.45 -12.19
C MET A 1 21.54 11.63 -11.95
N GLY A 2 20.37 12.27 -11.78
CA GLY A 2 19.12 11.57 -11.52
C GLY A 2 18.63 10.91 -12.82
N VAL A 3 18.44 9.61 -12.80
CA VAL A 3 17.78 8.89 -13.88
C VAL A 3 16.32 9.33 -13.89
N ARG A 4 15.85 9.87 -15.00
CA ARG A 4 14.48 10.36 -15.11
C ARG A 4 13.51 9.17 -15.07
N PRO A 5 12.38 9.25 -14.33
CA PRO A 5 11.40 8.16 -14.22
C PRO A 5 10.92 7.60 -15.57
N GLU A 6 10.83 8.44 -16.59
CA GLU A 6 10.43 8.07 -17.94
C GLU A 6 11.36 7.06 -18.61
N TYR A 7 12.64 6.98 -18.22
CA TYR A 7 13.57 5.98 -18.77
C TYR A 7 13.32 4.57 -18.24
N PHE A 8 12.86 4.43 -17.01
CA PHE A 8 12.47 3.13 -16.47
C PHE A 8 11.21 2.59 -17.15
N THR A 9 10.25 3.45 -17.46
CA THR A 9 9.02 3.06 -18.14
C THR A 9 9.29 2.64 -19.60
N ALA A 10 10.16 3.36 -20.30
CA ALA A 10 10.53 3.04 -21.69
C ALA A 10 11.39 1.76 -21.78
N ALA A 11 12.32 1.55 -20.84
CA ALA A 11 13.16 0.35 -20.84
C ALA A 11 12.36 -0.92 -20.50
N SER A 12 11.39 -0.84 -19.60
CA SER A 12 10.52 -1.97 -19.26
C SER A 12 9.52 -2.31 -20.36
N ALA A 13 9.04 -1.31 -21.11
CA ALA A 13 8.11 -1.52 -22.23
C ALA A 13 8.79 -2.16 -23.46
N ALA A 14 10.10 -1.97 -23.63
CA ALA A 14 10.86 -2.46 -24.78
C ALA A 14 11.50 -3.83 -24.58
N SER A 15 11.54 -4.37 -23.35
CA SER A 15 12.20 -5.64 -23.05
C SER A 15 11.25 -6.84 -23.19
N PRO A 16 11.57 -7.83 -24.04
CA PRO A 16 10.78 -9.08 -24.09
C PRO A 16 10.86 -9.91 -22.81
N TYR A 17 11.82 -9.61 -21.93
CA TYR A 17 12.02 -10.27 -20.63
C TYR A 17 11.32 -9.53 -19.49
N TYR A 18 11.09 -8.24 -19.64
CA TYR A 18 10.22 -7.45 -18.79
C TYR A 18 8.93 -7.16 -19.55
N ARG A 19 8.07 -8.15 -19.65
CA ARG A 19 6.66 -7.79 -19.84
C ARG A 19 6.32 -6.92 -18.66
N ALA A 20 6.06 -5.65 -18.90
CA ALA A 20 5.42 -4.79 -17.92
C ALA A 20 4.32 -5.63 -17.29
N ALA A 21 4.40 -5.87 -15.98
CA ALA A 21 3.38 -6.62 -15.27
C ALA A 21 2.07 -6.03 -15.77
N ARG A 22 1.22 -6.85 -16.39
CA ARG A 22 -0.06 -6.36 -16.91
C ARG A 22 -0.66 -5.58 -15.77
N ARG A 23 -1.00 -4.34 -16.01
CA ARG A 23 -1.50 -3.48 -14.97
C ARG A 23 -2.65 -4.21 -14.28
N MET A 24 -2.70 -4.16 -12.99
CA MET A 24 -3.75 -4.82 -12.22
C MET A 24 -5.14 -4.33 -12.68
N ASP A 25 -5.26 -3.06 -13.06
CA ASP A 25 -6.47 -2.45 -13.64
C ASP A 25 -6.93 -3.11 -14.94
N GLU A 26 -6.01 -3.65 -15.76
CA GLU A 26 -6.33 -4.40 -16.98
C GLU A 26 -6.78 -5.83 -16.71
N MET A 27 -6.34 -6.41 -15.59
CA MET A 27 -6.55 -7.83 -15.25
C MET A 27 -7.69 -8.05 -14.26
N VAL A 28 -7.97 -7.09 -13.41
CA VAL A 28 -8.93 -7.22 -12.31
C VAL A 28 -10.12 -6.30 -12.56
N LYS A 29 -11.27 -6.90 -12.81
CA LYS A 29 -12.53 -6.13 -12.86
C LYS A 29 -12.81 -5.56 -11.46
N PRO A 30 -13.31 -4.33 -11.37
CA PRO A 30 -13.72 -3.77 -10.10
C PRO A 30 -14.69 -4.71 -9.38
N GLY A 31 -14.32 -5.12 -8.17
CA GLY A 31 -15.17 -5.90 -7.26
C GLY A 31 -15.86 -4.98 -6.25
N PRO A 32 -16.56 -5.57 -5.25
CA PRO A 32 -17.09 -4.79 -4.14
C PRO A 32 -15.98 -3.97 -3.47
N ALA A 33 -16.26 -2.68 -3.27
CA ALA A 33 -15.37 -1.81 -2.54
C ALA A 33 -15.28 -2.25 -1.07
N LEU A 34 -14.08 -2.15 -0.50
CA LEU A 34 -13.90 -2.29 0.94
C LEU A 34 -14.54 -1.09 1.66
N GLN A 35 -15.13 -1.34 2.82
CA GLN A 35 -15.63 -0.25 3.66
C GLN A 35 -14.46 0.54 4.23
N THR A 36 -14.53 1.86 4.09
CA THR A 36 -13.53 2.80 4.62
C THR A 36 -14.18 3.74 5.62
N GLU A 37 -13.38 4.26 6.52
CA GLU A 37 -13.80 5.36 7.39
C GLU A 37 -14.03 6.64 6.57
N GLU A 38 -14.67 7.65 7.18
CA GLU A 38 -14.81 8.96 6.54
C GLU A 38 -13.46 9.67 6.45
N LEU A 39 -13.24 10.36 5.34
CA LEU A 39 -12.03 11.13 5.14
C LEU A 39 -11.96 12.28 6.17
N PRO A 40 -10.90 12.35 6.99
CA PRO A 40 -10.82 13.38 8.02
C PRO A 40 -10.72 14.79 7.44
N PRO A 41 -11.19 15.83 8.17
CA PRO A 41 -10.96 17.21 7.77
C PRO A 41 -9.47 17.51 7.56
N GLY A 42 -9.14 18.22 6.50
CA GLY A 42 -7.74 18.55 6.17
C GLY A 42 -6.95 17.46 5.44
N TRP A 43 -7.61 16.35 5.10
CA TRP A 43 -7.03 15.31 4.28
C TRP A 43 -7.50 15.39 2.83
N LEU A 44 -6.71 14.82 1.93
CA LEU A 44 -7.01 14.68 0.51
C LEU A 44 -7.11 13.20 0.14
N ARG A 45 -8.16 12.86 -0.61
CA ARG A 45 -8.33 11.57 -1.24
C ARG A 45 -7.85 11.64 -2.69
N GLN A 46 -7.03 10.69 -3.09
CA GLN A 46 -6.53 10.56 -4.46
C GLN A 46 -6.72 9.13 -4.92
N VAL A 47 -7.11 8.95 -6.18
CA VAL A 47 -7.22 7.65 -6.82
C VAL A 47 -6.33 7.66 -8.05
N TRP A 48 -5.40 6.72 -8.12
CA TRP A 48 -4.53 6.55 -9.28
C TRP A 48 -4.22 5.07 -9.50
N ASP A 49 -4.31 4.65 -10.74
CA ASP A 49 -4.13 3.25 -11.10
C ASP A 49 -5.10 2.36 -10.33
N VAL A 50 -4.61 1.45 -9.52
CA VAL A 50 -5.40 0.54 -8.68
C VAL A 50 -5.48 0.98 -7.21
N TRP A 51 -4.83 2.09 -6.86
CA TRP A 51 -4.65 2.54 -5.49
C TRP A 51 -5.58 3.69 -5.14
N GLU A 52 -6.09 3.65 -3.94
CA GLU A 52 -6.67 4.81 -3.27
C GLU A 52 -5.68 5.31 -2.20
N GLY A 53 -5.35 6.59 -2.23
CA GLY A 53 -4.43 7.21 -1.29
C GLY A 53 -5.09 8.33 -0.49
N TRP A 54 -4.75 8.38 0.78
CA TRP A 54 -5.16 9.43 1.70
C TRP A 54 -3.93 10.14 2.23
N THR A 55 -3.90 11.47 2.09
CA THR A 55 -2.76 12.29 2.48
C THR A 55 -3.20 13.52 3.24
N PRO A 56 -2.48 13.93 4.31
CA PRO A 56 -2.66 15.26 4.87
C PRO A 56 -2.44 16.32 3.79
N ARG A 57 -3.20 17.41 3.81
CA ARG A 57 -3.10 18.48 2.79
C ARG A 57 -1.70 19.02 2.59
N GLU A 58 -0.93 19.13 3.66
CA GLU A 58 0.44 19.66 3.64
C GLU A 58 1.50 18.61 3.31
N TRP A 59 1.12 17.34 3.20
CA TRP A 59 2.05 16.26 2.88
C TRP A 59 2.71 16.46 1.51
N ARG A 60 3.98 16.13 1.43
CA ARG A 60 4.75 16.14 0.18
C ARG A 60 5.47 14.80 -0.01
N PRO A 61 5.37 14.21 -1.20
CA PRO A 61 6.05 12.95 -1.48
C PRO A 61 7.57 13.14 -1.41
N ARG A 62 8.25 12.19 -0.76
CA ARG A 62 9.71 12.13 -0.75
C ARG A 62 10.23 11.33 -1.93
N LEU A 63 11.40 11.70 -2.44
CA LEU A 63 12.06 10.95 -3.52
C LEU A 63 12.53 9.57 -3.04
N GLN A 64 12.90 9.46 -1.77
CA GLN A 64 13.29 8.20 -1.12
C GLN A 64 12.98 8.27 0.38
N GLY A 65 12.80 7.12 0.99
CA GLY A 65 12.46 6.98 2.41
C GLY A 65 11.90 5.60 2.71
N TRP A 66 11.62 5.36 3.97
CA TRP A 66 10.98 4.14 4.42
C TRP A 66 9.54 4.04 3.93
N LYS A 67 9.11 2.81 3.74
CA LYS A 67 7.71 2.46 3.52
C LYS A 67 7.36 1.31 4.45
N ILE A 68 6.19 1.39 5.07
CA ILE A 68 5.62 0.26 5.79
C ILE A 68 4.57 -0.36 4.87
N HIS A 69 4.66 -1.66 4.64
CA HIS A 69 3.63 -2.40 3.94
C HIS A 69 2.87 -3.28 4.92
N VAL A 70 1.55 -3.22 4.83
CA VAL A 70 0.66 -4.10 5.59
C VAL A 70 0.01 -5.06 4.60
N SER A 71 0.01 -6.35 4.94
CA SER A 71 -0.75 -7.38 4.24
C SER A 71 -2.02 -7.71 5.00
N ALA A 72 -3.00 -8.28 4.33
CA ALA A 72 -4.20 -8.79 4.96
C ALA A 72 -4.74 -10.02 4.22
N SER A 73 -5.33 -10.95 4.96
CA SER A 73 -6.22 -11.96 4.38
C SER A 73 -7.52 -11.31 3.90
N LEU A 74 -8.25 -11.97 3.00
CA LEU A 74 -9.53 -11.42 2.54
C LEU A 74 -10.55 -11.25 3.68
N PRO A 75 -10.70 -12.19 4.61
CA PRO A 75 -11.59 -12.02 5.75
C PRO A 75 -11.24 -10.86 6.68
N ASP A 76 -9.95 -10.57 6.84
CA ASP A 76 -9.45 -9.54 7.76
C ASP A 76 -9.29 -8.17 7.12
N ALA A 77 -9.51 -8.06 5.81
CA ALA A 77 -9.17 -6.87 5.03
C ALA A 77 -9.80 -5.57 5.54
N GLU A 78 -11.11 -5.58 5.81
CA GLU A 78 -11.81 -4.37 6.26
C GLU A 78 -11.38 -3.95 7.66
N GLU A 79 -11.21 -4.91 8.57
CA GLU A 79 -10.74 -4.62 9.92
C GLU A 79 -9.29 -4.15 9.94
N THR A 80 -8.41 -4.79 9.15
CA THR A 80 -7.02 -4.36 8.97
C THR A 80 -6.95 -2.94 8.40
N LEU A 81 -7.78 -2.64 7.38
CA LEU A 81 -7.84 -1.30 6.80
C LEU A 81 -8.32 -0.26 7.81
N ALA A 82 -9.39 -0.54 8.55
CA ALA A 82 -9.93 0.38 9.54
C ALA A 82 -8.92 0.68 10.66
N ARG A 83 -8.29 -0.35 11.22
CA ARG A 83 -7.28 -0.19 12.28
C ARG A 83 -6.06 0.58 11.79
N THR A 84 -5.55 0.25 10.61
CA THR A 84 -4.41 0.94 9.99
C THR A 84 -4.74 2.40 9.69
N THR A 85 -5.93 2.67 9.14
CA THR A 85 -6.38 4.03 8.85
C THR A 85 -6.39 4.90 10.10
N ARG A 86 -6.90 4.40 11.23
CA ARG A 86 -6.91 5.15 12.50
C ARG A 86 -5.50 5.52 12.95
N VAL A 87 -4.57 4.57 12.90
CA VAL A 87 -3.16 4.84 13.23
C VAL A 87 -2.57 5.90 12.30
N CYS A 88 -2.79 5.77 10.99
CA CYS A 88 -2.26 6.74 10.01
C CYS A 88 -2.84 8.14 10.23
N VAL A 89 -4.13 8.24 10.51
CA VAL A 89 -4.82 9.53 10.76
C VAL A 89 -4.32 10.14 12.08
N GLU A 90 -4.22 9.37 13.15
CA GLU A 90 -3.74 9.83 14.45
C GLU A 90 -2.31 10.38 14.38
N HIS A 91 -1.45 9.73 13.61
CA HIS A 91 -0.06 10.15 13.43
C HIS A 91 0.17 11.10 12.25
N GLY A 92 -0.88 11.50 11.54
CA GLY A 92 -0.78 12.44 10.42
C GLY A 92 0.07 11.94 9.26
N VAL A 93 0.11 10.63 9.00
CA VAL A 93 0.96 10.01 8.00
C VAL A 93 0.18 9.60 6.75
N ALA A 94 0.73 9.92 5.59
CA ALA A 94 0.15 9.55 4.31
C ALA A 94 0.20 8.03 4.06
N PHE A 95 -0.85 7.48 3.45
CA PHE A 95 -0.93 6.07 3.10
C PHE A 95 -1.78 5.84 1.85
N LYS A 96 -1.63 4.66 1.26
CA LYS A 96 -2.49 4.19 0.17
C LYS A 96 -2.87 2.73 0.38
N PHE A 97 -3.96 2.30 -0.22
CA PHE A 97 -4.46 0.93 -0.10
C PHE A 97 -5.16 0.47 -1.38
N LEU A 98 -5.36 -0.83 -1.51
CA LEU A 98 -6.19 -1.44 -2.57
C LEU A 98 -7.66 -1.33 -2.15
N PRO A 99 -8.52 -0.64 -2.90
CA PRO A 99 -9.85 -0.29 -2.45
C PRO A 99 -10.91 -1.39 -2.60
N SER A 100 -10.57 -2.57 -3.16
CA SER A 100 -11.52 -3.65 -3.35
C SER A 100 -11.00 -5.02 -2.99
N THR A 101 -11.91 -5.93 -2.64
CA THR A 101 -11.59 -7.33 -2.36
C THR A 101 -10.99 -8.05 -3.57
N ALA A 102 -11.41 -7.72 -4.79
CA ALA A 102 -10.89 -8.32 -6.01
C ALA A 102 -9.42 -7.93 -6.25
N GLN A 103 -9.06 -6.68 -6.01
CA GLN A 103 -7.68 -6.20 -6.11
C GLN A 103 -6.79 -6.82 -5.03
N LEU A 104 -7.30 -6.95 -3.80
CA LEU A 104 -6.58 -7.62 -2.73
C LEU A 104 -6.37 -9.11 -3.04
N ALA A 105 -7.41 -9.82 -3.51
CA ALA A 105 -7.31 -11.21 -3.91
C ALA A 105 -6.24 -11.41 -5.01
N PHE A 106 -6.18 -10.52 -5.99
CA PHE A 106 -5.16 -10.54 -7.02
C PHE A 106 -3.76 -10.28 -6.42
N SER A 107 -3.63 -9.28 -5.54
CA SER A 107 -2.36 -8.96 -4.87
C SER A 107 -1.82 -10.14 -4.06
N ASN A 108 -2.70 -10.87 -3.39
CA ASN A 108 -2.35 -12.05 -2.60
C ASN A 108 -2.10 -13.30 -3.48
N GLY A 109 -2.49 -13.25 -4.74
CA GLY A 109 -2.36 -14.36 -5.68
C GLY A 109 -0.94 -14.56 -6.21
N LYS A 110 -0.67 -15.76 -6.73
CA LYS A 110 0.64 -16.13 -7.30
C LYS A 110 0.94 -15.46 -8.66
N GLN A 111 -0.06 -14.83 -9.28
CA GLN A 111 0.08 -14.20 -10.59
C GLN A 111 0.56 -12.75 -10.54
N ASN A 112 0.61 -12.16 -9.34
CA ASN A 112 1.11 -10.81 -9.16
C ASN A 112 2.64 -10.76 -9.21
N ASP A 113 3.20 -9.60 -9.58
CA ASP A 113 4.64 -9.35 -9.51
C ASP A 113 5.14 -9.58 -8.07
N ARG A 114 6.28 -10.27 -7.94
CA ARG A 114 6.86 -10.60 -6.62
C ARG A 114 7.13 -9.36 -5.76
N GLY A 115 7.51 -8.25 -6.40
CA GLY A 115 7.75 -6.97 -5.71
C GLY A 115 6.48 -6.28 -5.21
N GLN A 116 5.30 -6.68 -5.70
CA GLN A 116 4.01 -6.13 -5.33
C GLN A 116 3.12 -7.12 -4.56
N SER A 117 3.47 -8.41 -4.60
CA SER A 117 2.66 -9.48 -4.01
C SER A 117 2.48 -9.31 -2.51
N GLY A 118 1.24 -9.43 -2.06
CA GLY A 118 0.85 -9.32 -0.66
C GLY A 118 0.74 -7.89 -0.11
N LYS A 119 1.08 -6.87 -0.90
CA LYS A 119 0.99 -5.47 -0.46
C LYS A 119 -0.46 -5.00 -0.55
N PHE A 120 -1.07 -4.77 0.60
CA PHE A 120 -2.43 -4.27 0.72
C PHE A 120 -2.46 -2.78 1.04
N ILE A 121 -1.70 -2.34 2.04
CA ILE A 121 -1.59 -0.94 2.45
C ILE A 121 -0.11 -0.54 2.41
N THR A 122 0.18 0.66 1.94
CA THR A 122 1.52 1.26 1.97
C THR A 122 1.46 2.56 2.73
N ILE A 123 2.27 2.70 3.77
CA ILE A 123 2.36 3.89 4.63
C ILE A 123 3.71 4.57 4.36
N TYR A 124 3.74 5.88 4.40
CA TYR A 124 4.89 6.71 4.05
C TYR A 124 5.38 7.53 5.25
N PRO A 125 6.16 6.95 6.19
CA PRO A 125 6.73 7.69 7.32
C PRO A 125 7.60 8.86 6.84
N ASP A 126 7.56 9.96 7.58
CA ASP A 126 8.35 11.15 7.24
C ASP A 126 9.81 11.03 7.67
N ASP A 127 10.11 10.28 8.72
CA ASP A 127 11.45 10.06 9.26
C ASP A 127 11.56 8.74 10.03
N ASP A 128 12.73 8.47 10.58
CA ASP A 128 13.02 7.23 11.32
C ASP A 128 12.26 7.16 12.65
N ASP A 129 12.04 8.29 13.31
CA ASP A 129 11.30 8.34 14.60
C ASP A 129 9.82 8.04 14.37
N GLN A 130 9.23 8.61 13.33
CA GLN A 130 7.86 8.29 12.93
C GLN A 130 7.74 6.83 12.46
N LEU A 131 8.73 6.31 11.72
CA LEU A 131 8.78 4.88 11.35
C LEU A 131 8.70 4.00 12.60
N ALA A 132 9.56 4.22 13.59
CA ALA A 132 9.59 3.42 14.82
C ALA A 132 8.26 3.50 15.59
N THR A 133 7.70 4.70 15.70
CA THR A 133 6.41 4.92 16.37
C THR A 133 5.27 4.19 15.67
N LEU A 134 5.20 4.29 14.35
CA LEU A 134 4.17 3.63 13.55
C LEU A 134 4.28 2.11 13.60
N LEU A 135 5.49 1.55 13.54
CA LEU A 135 5.70 0.11 13.64
C LEU A 135 5.17 -0.43 14.97
N ALA A 136 5.49 0.22 16.09
CA ALA A 136 5.00 -0.19 17.41
C ALA A 136 3.48 -0.06 17.55
N ALA A 137 2.89 1.02 17.03
CA ALA A 137 1.46 1.21 17.03
C ALA A 137 0.73 0.16 16.20
N LEU A 138 1.22 -0.10 14.98
CA LEU A 138 0.65 -1.09 14.07
C LEU A 138 0.76 -2.51 14.63
N GLU A 139 1.90 -2.89 15.21
CA GLU A 139 2.06 -4.20 15.87
C GLU A 139 0.98 -4.41 16.94
N THR A 140 0.70 -3.38 17.73
CA THR A 140 -0.32 -3.44 18.79
C THR A 140 -1.73 -3.59 18.22
N VAL A 141 -2.11 -2.75 17.25
CA VAL A 141 -3.51 -2.72 16.76
C VAL A 141 -3.82 -3.85 15.78
N LEU A 142 -2.81 -4.39 15.10
CA LEU A 142 -2.96 -5.48 14.14
C LEU A 142 -2.73 -6.87 14.75
N ALA A 143 -2.49 -6.94 16.05
CA ALA A 143 -2.35 -8.23 16.73
C ALA A 143 -3.55 -9.15 16.46
N GLY A 144 -3.29 -10.37 16.00
CA GLY A 144 -4.29 -11.37 15.65
C GLY A 144 -4.91 -11.22 14.25
N GLN A 145 -4.51 -10.21 13.48
CA GLN A 145 -4.87 -10.12 12.06
C GLN A 145 -3.95 -11.02 11.22
N GLU A 146 -4.50 -11.65 10.19
CA GLU A 146 -3.74 -12.54 9.32
C GLU A 146 -3.53 -11.92 7.93
N GLY A 147 -2.38 -12.25 7.34
CA GLY A 147 -2.04 -11.82 5.98
C GLY A 147 -0.88 -12.60 5.40
N PRO A 148 -0.73 -12.61 4.07
CA PRO A 148 0.40 -13.28 3.43
C PRO A 148 1.72 -12.57 3.76
N TYR A 149 2.82 -13.34 3.72
CA TYR A 149 4.16 -12.75 3.78
C TYR A 149 4.44 -11.90 2.55
N ILE A 150 4.97 -10.70 2.75
CA ILE A 150 5.48 -9.84 1.69
C ILE A 150 6.95 -10.17 1.47
N LEU A 151 7.22 -11.03 0.48
CA LEU A 151 8.54 -11.62 0.27
C LEU A 151 9.65 -10.63 -0.11
N SER A 152 9.28 -9.43 -0.56
CA SER A 152 10.23 -8.38 -0.92
C SER A 152 10.68 -7.52 0.25
N ASP A 153 10.06 -7.68 1.41
CA ASP A 153 10.21 -6.75 2.54
C ASP A 153 10.81 -7.45 3.76
N LEU A 154 11.46 -6.66 4.61
CA LEU A 154 11.83 -7.11 5.95
C LEU A 154 10.57 -7.18 6.81
N ARG A 155 10.38 -8.31 7.50
CA ARG A 155 9.26 -8.47 8.44
C ARG A 155 9.58 -7.76 9.75
N TYR A 156 8.58 -7.07 10.29
CA TYR A 156 8.59 -6.49 11.62
C TYR A 156 7.62 -7.27 12.53
N GLY A 157 8.04 -7.58 13.75
CA GLY A 157 7.25 -8.35 14.73
C GLY A 157 7.16 -9.86 14.41
N GLU A 158 6.22 -10.54 15.07
CA GLU A 158 5.95 -11.99 14.92
C GLU A 158 4.99 -12.29 13.78
#